data_75f0f14a9084d456a8b54ed363da07b4
#
_entry.id   75f0f14a9084d456a8b54ed363da07b4
#
_cell.length_a   1.000
_cell.length_b   1.000
_cell.length_c   1.000
_cell.angle_alpha   90.00
_cell.angle_beta   90.00
_cell.angle_gamma   90.00
#
_symmetry.space_group_name_H-M   'P 1'
#
loop_
_entity.id
_entity.type
_entity.pdbx_description
1 polymer ?
#
loop_
_entity_poly.entity_id
_entity_poly.type
_entity_poly.pdbx_seq_one_letter_code
_entity_poly.pdbx_strand_id
1 'polypeptide(L)'
;ILLVLSYWSCRYSYYGTVDYSIRNLLIKDSTWKHFVIFLLASVIVYEGDKWLTAQNQIKQEKICIYTLLATSVTAFLLGSIYVLNNPYYPVGDQISATAFAAYCRDGNFIMLCSGGYVGMYQQQKGLGILYEMLFALFGNFNYTPAKILHVIWWVLAILAGYGFLKLNTDRAIFR
;
A
#
# COMPACT_ATOMS: atom_id res chain seq x y z
N ILE A 1 -16.71 -4.87 12.73
CA ILE A 1 -16.87 -5.06 11.27
C ILE A 1 -15.51 -5.03 10.59
N LEU A 2 -14.68 -3.97 10.76
CA LEU A 2 -13.33 -3.87 10.14
C LEU A 2 -12.44 -5.07 10.48
N LEU A 3 -12.47 -5.53 11.72
CA LEU A 3 -11.69 -6.68 12.19
C LEU A 3 -12.12 -7.97 11.50
N VAL A 4 -13.42 -8.17 11.29
CA VAL A 4 -13.96 -9.34 10.56
C VAL A 4 -13.55 -9.27 9.09
N LEU A 5 -13.60 -8.11 8.46
CA LEU A 5 -13.19 -7.92 7.07
C LEU A 5 -11.68 -8.13 6.90
N SER A 6 -10.84 -7.63 7.84
CA SER A 6 -9.40 -7.88 7.82
C SER A 6 -9.08 -9.35 7.97
N TYR A 7 -9.77 -10.06 8.89
CA TYR A 7 -9.64 -11.50 9.04
C TYR A 7 -9.96 -12.25 7.76
N TRP A 8 -11.06 -11.90 7.08
CA TRP A 8 -11.43 -12.52 5.82
C TRP A 8 -10.46 -12.21 4.69
N SER A 9 -9.97 -10.99 4.59
CA SER A 9 -9.02 -10.59 3.55
C SER A 9 -7.64 -11.28 3.70
N CYS A 10 -7.20 -11.55 4.93
CA CYS A 10 -5.95 -12.26 5.19
C CYS A 10 -6.06 -13.79 5.10
N ARG A 11 -7.26 -14.34 4.91
CA ARG A 11 -7.49 -15.79 4.91
C ARG A 11 -6.94 -16.49 3.67
N TYR A 12 -6.73 -15.76 2.60
CA TYR A 12 -6.30 -16.30 1.33
C TYR A 12 -5.05 -15.58 0.83
N SER A 13 -3.99 -16.32 0.59
CA SER A 13 -2.82 -15.83 -0.13
C SER A 13 -2.99 -16.12 -1.61
N TYR A 14 -2.77 -15.12 -2.45
CA TYR A 14 -2.86 -15.24 -3.90
C TYR A 14 -1.47 -15.53 -4.48
N TYR A 15 -1.31 -16.69 -5.07
CA TYR A 15 -0.14 -17.01 -5.88
C TYR A 15 -0.47 -16.81 -7.36
N GLY A 16 -0.10 -15.66 -7.90
CA GLY A 16 -0.13 -15.39 -9.32
C GLY A 16 1.13 -15.98 -9.97
N THR A 17 0.98 -16.93 -10.87
CA THR A 17 2.05 -17.31 -11.79
C THR A 17 1.98 -16.42 -13.03
N VAL A 18 3.13 -16.09 -13.61
CA VAL A 18 3.24 -15.30 -14.86
C VAL A 18 2.63 -16.03 -16.06
N ASP A 19 2.37 -17.31 -15.92
CA ASP A 19 1.75 -18.13 -16.95
C ASP A 19 0.23 -18.11 -16.82
N TYR A 20 -0.43 -17.43 -17.75
CA TYR A 20 -1.89 -17.33 -17.84
C TYR A 20 -2.60 -18.68 -18.00
N SER A 21 -1.86 -19.76 -18.29
CA SER A 21 -2.39 -21.13 -18.41
C SER A 21 -2.60 -21.82 -17.06
N ILE A 22 -1.99 -21.31 -15.99
CA ILE A 22 -2.13 -21.89 -14.65
C ILE A 22 -3.21 -21.12 -13.90
N ARG A 23 -4.27 -21.81 -13.56
CA ARG A 23 -5.35 -21.25 -12.72
C ARG A 23 -4.75 -20.67 -11.46
N ASN A 24 -5.10 -19.42 -11.17
CA ASN A 24 -4.77 -18.75 -9.93
C ASN A 24 -5.15 -19.64 -8.74
N LEU A 25 -4.17 -20.19 -8.08
CA LEU A 25 -4.39 -21.04 -6.92
C LEU A 25 -4.53 -20.13 -5.70
N LEU A 26 -5.75 -20.03 -5.19
CA LEU A 26 -6.00 -19.50 -3.85
C LEU A 26 -5.54 -20.55 -2.84
N ILE A 27 -4.36 -20.35 -2.27
CA ILE A 27 -3.88 -21.19 -1.18
C ILE A 27 -4.55 -20.71 0.10
N LYS A 28 -5.38 -21.58 0.66
CA LYS A 28 -6.01 -21.36 1.94
C LYS A 28 -4.94 -21.35 3.03
N ASP A 29 -4.63 -20.19 3.54
CA ASP A 29 -3.70 -20.06 4.65
C ASP A 29 -4.34 -20.56 5.97
N SER A 30 -3.52 -20.93 6.94
CA SER A 30 -3.98 -21.49 8.21
C SER A 30 -4.83 -20.48 8.99
N THR A 31 -6.13 -20.69 8.96
CA THR A 31 -7.13 -19.87 9.68
C THR A 31 -6.78 -19.67 11.15
N TRP A 32 -6.25 -20.74 11.79
CA TRP A 32 -5.88 -20.70 13.19
C TRP A 32 -4.71 -19.77 13.50
N LYS A 33 -3.70 -19.74 12.65
CA LYS A 33 -2.54 -18.84 12.82
C LYS A 33 -2.98 -17.37 12.79
N HIS A 34 -3.80 -17.00 11.81
CA HIS A 34 -4.32 -15.64 11.71
C HIS A 34 -5.21 -15.26 12.88
N PHE A 35 -6.05 -16.18 13.35
CA PHE A 35 -6.87 -15.95 14.52
C PHE A 35 -6.02 -15.70 15.78
N VAL A 36 -4.97 -16.50 16.02
CA VAL A 36 -4.06 -16.32 17.16
C VAL A 36 -3.30 -14.98 17.05
N ILE A 37 -2.75 -14.66 15.87
CA ILE A 37 -2.05 -13.38 15.66
C ILE A 37 -2.99 -12.21 15.92
N PHE A 38 -4.22 -12.30 15.43
CA PHE A 38 -5.23 -11.27 15.61
C PHE A 38 -5.61 -11.09 17.08
N LEU A 39 -5.79 -12.19 17.80
CA LEU A 39 -6.11 -12.17 19.22
C LEU A 39 -4.98 -11.56 20.03
N LEU A 40 -3.73 -11.95 19.77
CA LEU A 40 -2.55 -11.37 20.41
C LEU A 40 -2.42 -9.87 20.11
N ALA A 41 -2.61 -9.46 18.86
CA ALA A 41 -2.59 -8.05 18.48
C ALA A 41 -3.68 -7.26 19.20
N SER A 42 -4.90 -7.82 19.34
CA SER A 42 -6.00 -7.19 20.06
C SER A 42 -5.70 -6.99 21.54
N VAL A 43 -5.09 -7.99 22.19
CA VAL A 43 -4.65 -7.90 23.59
C VAL A 43 -3.57 -6.83 23.76
N ILE A 44 -2.57 -6.80 22.87
CA ILE A 44 -1.49 -5.79 22.90
C ILE A 44 -2.07 -4.38 22.75
N VAL A 45 -3.01 -4.19 21.82
CA VAL A 45 -3.67 -2.88 21.62
C VAL A 45 -4.47 -2.49 22.86
N TYR A 46 -5.24 -3.42 23.43
CA TYR A 46 -6.06 -3.16 24.62
C TYR A 46 -5.21 -2.77 25.83
N GLU A 47 -4.19 -3.57 26.15
CA GLU A 47 -3.30 -3.27 27.29
C GLU A 47 -2.46 -2.02 27.05
N GLY A 48 -2.03 -1.80 25.81
CA GLY A 48 -1.34 -0.57 25.40
C GLY A 48 -2.20 0.68 25.58
N ASP A 49 -3.48 0.65 25.18
CA ASP A 49 -4.43 1.76 25.38
C ASP A 49 -4.66 2.02 26.87
N LYS A 50 -4.88 0.98 27.65
CA LYS A 50 -5.05 1.08 29.12
C LYS A 50 -3.82 1.69 29.80
N TRP A 51 -2.62 1.24 29.43
CA TRP A 51 -1.37 1.77 29.97
C TRP A 51 -1.18 3.24 29.54
N LEU A 52 -1.47 3.57 28.29
CA LEU A 52 -1.34 4.90 27.75
C LEU A 52 -2.29 5.88 28.45
N THR A 53 -3.55 5.49 28.65
CA THR A 53 -4.56 6.31 29.32
C THR A 53 -4.24 6.58 30.79
N ALA A 54 -3.42 5.76 31.42
CA ALA A 54 -2.93 5.97 32.78
C ALA A 54 -1.81 7.02 32.85
N GLN A 55 -1.23 7.46 31.72
CA GLN A 55 -0.19 8.50 31.70
C GLN A 55 -0.82 9.90 31.70
N ASN A 56 -0.03 10.92 32.10
CA ASN A 56 -0.48 12.31 31.95
C ASN A 56 -0.51 12.72 30.45
N GLN A 57 -1.32 13.72 30.13
CA GLN A 57 -1.61 14.12 28.74
C GLN A 57 -0.33 14.43 27.93
N ILE A 58 0.62 15.17 28.52
CA ILE A 58 1.87 15.54 27.82
C ILE A 58 2.70 14.29 27.46
N LYS A 59 2.70 13.29 28.35
CA LYS A 59 3.43 12.05 28.12
C LYS A 59 2.72 11.18 27.08
N GLN A 60 1.38 11.15 27.09
CA GLN A 60 0.59 10.47 26.07
C GLN A 60 0.89 11.02 24.67
N GLU A 61 0.87 12.35 24.49
CA GLU A 61 1.16 12.99 23.21
C GLU A 61 2.56 12.66 22.70
N LYS A 62 3.57 12.72 23.57
CA LYS A 62 4.95 12.36 23.21
C LYS A 62 5.05 10.90 22.79
N ILE A 63 4.45 9.98 23.53
CA ILE A 63 4.46 8.54 23.21
C ILE A 63 3.78 8.31 21.85
N CYS A 64 2.64 8.93 21.60
CA CYS A 64 1.93 8.80 20.32
C CYS A 64 2.78 9.30 19.15
N ILE A 65 3.44 10.45 19.28
CA ILE A 65 4.30 11.00 18.24
C ILE A 65 5.51 10.09 17.99
N TYR A 66 6.19 9.63 19.03
CA TYR A 66 7.33 8.71 18.86
C TYR A 66 6.92 7.37 18.26
N THR A 67 5.79 6.82 18.67
CA THR A 67 5.26 5.59 18.11
C THR A 67 4.91 5.78 16.63
N LEU A 68 4.26 6.88 16.27
CA LEU A 68 3.94 7.22 14.89
C LEU A 68 5.20 7.33 14.03
N LEU A 69 6.22 8.06 14.52
CA LEU A 69 7.50 8.20 13.81
C LEU A 69 8.20 6.85 13.66
N ALA A 70 8.31 6.06 14.74
CA ALA A 70 8.91 4.74 14.70
C ALA A 70 8.19 3.81 13.72
N THR A 71 6.86 3.79 13.75
CA THR A 71 6.04 3.00 12.83
C THR A 71 6.25 3.44 11.38
N SER A 72 6.26 4.75 11.12
CA SER A 72 6.45 5.32 9.78
C SER A 72 7.84 4.99 9.22
N VAL A 73 8.89 5.15 10.03
CA VAL A 73 10.26 4.79 9.64
C VAL A 73 10.39 3.29 9.40
N THR A 74 9.85 2.47 10.28
CA THR A 74 9.86 1.00 10.12
C THR A 74 9.11 0.57 8.86
N ALA A 75 7.93 1.12 8.62
CA ALA A 75 7.15 0.84 7.42
C ALA A 75 7.90 1.25 6.14
N PHE A 76 8.56 2.41 6.16
CA PHE A 76 9.39 2.87 5.04
C PHE A 76 10.57 1.94 4.79
N LEU A 77 11.33 1.60 5.82
CA LEU A 77 12.51 0.74 5.69
C LEU A 77 12.15 -0.67 5.24
N LEU A 78 11.20 -1.32 5.92
CA LEU A 78 10.77 -2.67 5.56
C LEU A 78 10.09 -2.71 4.19
N GLY A 79 9.26 -1.73 3.88
CA GLY A 79 8.64 -1.59 2.56
C GLY A 79 9.67 -1.41 1.46
N SER A 80 10.69 -0.56 1.68
CA SER A 80 11.77 -0.33 0.72
C SER A 80 12.62 -1.59 0.53
N ILE A 81 13.00 -2.27 1.60
CA ILE A 81 13.73 -3.55 1.52
C ILE A 81 12.93 -4.58 0.73
N TYR A 82 11.64 -4.74 1.05
CA TYR A 82 10.76 -5.66 0.33
C TYR A 82 10.69 -5.34 -1.16
N VAL A 83 10.45 -4.07 -1.50
CA VAL A 83 10.29 -3.60 -2.87
C VAL A 83 11.56 -3.73 -3.70
N LEU A 84 12.72 -3.43 -3.11
CA LEU A 84 14.01 -3.50 -3.79
C LEU A 84 14.47 -4.95 -4.02
N ASN A 85 14.14 -5.85 -3.11
CA ASN A 85 14.52 -7.27 -3.21
C ASN A 85 13.52 -8.11 -4.03
N ASN A 86 12.37 -7.55 -4.38
CA ASN A 86 11.35 -8.29 -5.10
C ASN A 86 11.33 -7.86 -6.58
N PRO A 87 11.79 -8.72 -7.53
CA PRO A 87 11.78 -8.43 -8.95
C PRO A 87 10.34 -8.53 -9.49
N TYR A 88 9.49 -7.62 -9.04
CA TYR A 88 8.11 -7.56 -9.51
C TYR A 88 8.02 -6.89 -10.87
N TYR A 89 7.43 -7.59 -11.82
CA TYR A 89 7.04 -7.02 -13.11
C TYR A 89 5.54 -6.72 -13.11
N PRO A 90 5.12 -5.64 -13.77
CA PRO A 90 3.70 -5.34 -13.92
C PRO A 90 2.96 -6.51 -14.59
N VAL A 91 1.74 -6.78 -14.13
CA VAL A 91 0.87 -7.82 -14.70
C VAL A 91 -0.52 -7.24 -14.97
N GLY A 92 -1.25 -7.81 -15.92
CA GLY A 92 -2.61 -7.40 -16.25
C GLY A 92 -2.69 -5.93 -16.64
N ASP A 93 -3.58 -5.20 -16.04
CA ASP A 93 -3.84 -3.79 -16.34
C ASP A 93 -2.63 -2.87 -16.13
N GLN A 94 -1.71 -3.24 -15.24
CA GLN A 94 -0.48 -2.49 -15.03
C GLN A 94 0.46 -2.55 -16.24
N ILE A 95 0.49 -3.67 -16.98
CA ILE A 95 1.24 -3.77 -18.24
C ILE A 95 0.72 -2.72 -19.21
N SER A 96 -0.59 -2.62 -19.34
CA SER A 96 -1.22 -1.67 -20.27
C SER A 96 -0.93 -0.21 -19.90
N ALA A 97 -0.97 0.13 -18.61
CA ALA A 97 -0.64 1.47 -18.15
C ALA A 97 0.84 1.83 -18.37
N THR A 98 1.76 0.88 -18.17
CA THR A 98 3.19 1.09 -18.40
C THR A 98 3.54 1.10 -19.89
N ALA A 99 2.89 0.26 -20.70
CA ALA A 99 3.02 0.29 -22.16
C ALA A 99 2.51 1.63 -22.72
N PHE A 100 1.37 2.14 -22.23
CA PHE A 100 0.89 3.47 -22.60
C PHE A 100 1.92 4.57 -22.30
N ALA A 101 2.54 4.54 -21.12
CA ALA A 101 3.59 5.48 -20.76
C ALA A 101 4.79 5.45 -21.75
N ALA A 102 5.24 4.25 -22.11
CA ALA A 102 6.33 4.06 -23.08
C ALA A 102 5.92 4.55 -24.48
N TYR A 103 4.73 4.22 -24.96
CA TYR A 103 4.24 4.68 -26.25
C TYR A 103 4.09 6.21 -26.31
N CYS A 104 3.56 6.86 -25.28
CA CYS A 104 3.49 8.32 -25.22
C CYS A 104 4.84 8.98 -25.33
N ARG A 105 5.86 8.41 -24.71
CA ARG A 105 7.22 8.89 -24.77
C ARG A 105 7.83 8.78 -26.17
N ASP A 106 7.45 7.74 -26.92
CA ASP A 106 7.85 7.57 -28.32
C ASP A 106 6.98 8.39 -29.30
N GLY A 107 6.11 9.27 -28.80
CA GLY A 107 5.17 10.05 -29.59
C GLY A 107 4.01 9.26 -30.19
N ASN A 108 3.79 8.04 -29.74
CA ASN A 108 2.72 7.17 -30.20
C ASN A 108 1.55 7.20 -29.22
N PHE A 109 0.44 7.83 -29.66
CA PHE A 109 -0.75 8.02 -28.84
C PHE A 109 -1.89 7.04 -29.19
N ILE A 110 -1.60 5.93 -29.88
CA ILE A 110 -2.62 4.96 -30.33
C ILE A 110 -3.47 4.40 -29.18
N MET A 111 -2.89 4.27 -28.00
CA MET A 111 -3.60 3.75 -26.82
C MET A 111 -4.65 4.74 -26.26
N LEU A 112 -4.62 6.01 -26.68
CA LEU A 112 -5.66 7.00 -26.34
C LEU A 112 -6.86 6.94 -27.26
N CYS A 113 -6.75 6.28 -28.42
CA CYS A 113 -7.87 6.12 -29.35
C CYS A 113 -8.98 5.27 -28.71
N SER A 114 -10.20 5.38 -29.24
CA SER A 114 -11.38 4.71 -28.71
C SER A 114 -11.28 3.18 -28.61
N GLY A 115 -10.46 2.55 -29.47
CA GLY A 115 -10.14 1.12 -29.41
C GLY A 115 -8.90 0.78 -28.59
N GLY A 116 -8.17 1.76 -28.09
CA GLY A 116 -6.98 1.54 -27.25
C GLY A 116 -7.37 1.37 -25.77
N TYR A 117 -6.49 0.69 -25.03
CA TYR A 117 -6.74 0.38 -23.61
C TYR A 117 -7.10 1.63 -22.79
N VAL A 118 -6.33 2.70 -22.88
CA VAL A 118 -6.54 3.93 -22.10
C VAL A 118 -7.71 4.74 -22.65
N GLY A 119 -8.02 4.60 -23.92
CA GLY A 119 -9.24 5.17 -24.53
C GLY A 119 -10.51 4.56 -23.95
N MET A 120 -10.51 3.25 -23.69
CA MET A 120 -11.62 2.52 -23.03
C MET A 120 -11.64 2.74 -21.50
N TYR A 121 -10.47 2.77 -20.86
CA TYR A 121 -10.32 2.89 -19.40
C TYR A 121 -9.72 4.23 -19.01
N GLN A 122 -10.47 5.30 -19.18
CA GLN A 122 -9.99 6.68 -19.00
C GLN A 122 -9.44 6.97 -17.59
N GLN A 123 -9.92 6.25 -16.57
CA GLN A 123 -9.41 6.35 -15.20
C GLN A 123 -7.92 5.95 -15.07
N GLN A 124 -7.39 5.20 -16.03
CA GLN A 124 -5.98 4.78 -16.05
C GLN A 124 -5.03 5.85 -16.61
N LYS A 125 -5.56 6.94 -17.19
CA LYS A 125 -4.74 8.02 -17.76
C LYS A 125 -3.78 8.62 -16.72
N GLY A 126 -4.29 8.91 -15.51
CA GLY A 126 -3.47 9.48 -14.45
C GLY A 126 -2.29 8.59 -14.06
N LEU A 127 -2.53 7.28 -13.94
CA LEU A 127 -1.47 6.33 -13.66
C LEU A 127 -0.47 6.23 -14.81
N GLY A 128 -0.94 6.21 -16.06
CA GLY A 128 -0.07 6.19 -17.23
C GLY A 128 0.80 7.43 -17.34
N ILE A 129 0.27 8.62 -17.08
CA ILE A 129 1.03 9.88 -17.04
C ILE A 129 2.09 9.84 -15.93
N LEU A 130 1.75 9.31 -14.75
CA LEU A 130 2.71 9.15 -13.67
C LEU A 130 3.87 8.23 -14.09
N TYR A 131 3.59 7.09 -14.71
CA TYR A 131 4.64 6.20 -15.23
C TYR A 131 5.46 6.88 -16.33
N GLU A 132 4.85 7.66 -17.22
CA GLU A 132 5.57 8.40 -18.24
C GLU A 132 6.58 9.38 -17.63
N MET A 133 6.16 10.16 -16.64
CA MET A 133 7.05 11.07 -15.90
C MET A 133 8.19 10.31 -15.22
N LEU A 134 7.92 9.19 -14.59
CA LEU A 134 8.95 8.37 -13.93
C LEU A 134 9.92 7.76 -14.95
N PHE A 135 9.42 7.28 -16.08
CA PHE A 135 10.27 6.74 -17.15
C PHE A 135 11.09 7.82 -17.84
N ALA A 136 10.57 9.05 -17.95
CA ALA A 136 11.32 10.19 -18.45
C ALA A 136 12.52 10.54 -17.57
N LEU A 137 12.35 10.45 -16.24
CA LEU A 137 13.40 10.81 -15.28
C LEU A 137 14.39 9.67 -15.02
N PHE A 138 13.93 8.43 -14.97
CA PHE A 138 14.70 7.29 -14.48
C PHE A 138 14.95 6.18 -15.51
N GLY A 139 14.48 6.36 -16.74
CA GLY A 139 14.63 5.40 -17.85
C GLY A 139 13.39 4.52 -18.05
N ASN A 140 13.21 4.11 -19.32
CA ASN A 140 12.07 3.30 -19.74
C ASN A 140 12.04 1.97 -19.00
N PHE A 141 10.83 1.59 -18.57
CA PHE A 141 10.56 0.34 -17.84
C PHE A 141 11.36 0.18 -16.54
N ASN A 142 11.92 1.26 -16.00
CA ASN A 142 12.47 1.24 -14.66
C ASN A 142 11.34 1.42 -13.64
N TYR A 143 10.87 0.31 -13.07
CA TYR A 143 9.77 0.30 -12.10
C TYR A 143 10.19 0.63 -10.66
N THR A 144 11.49 0.68 -10.39
CA THR A 144 12.00 0.93 -9.03
C THR A 144 11.48 2.25 -8.43
N PRO A 145 11.49 3.37 -9.15
CA PRO A 145 10.94 4.62 -8.61
C PRO A 145 9.45 4.55 -8.30
N ALA A 146 8.66 3.88 -9.15
CA ALA A 146 7.23 3.68 -8.90
C ALA A 146 6.97 2.84 -7.65
N LYS A 147 7.78 1.81 -7.43
CA LYS A 147 7.70 0.96 -6.23
C LYS A 147 8.05 1.75 -4.97
N ILE A 148 9.11 2.56 -4.99
CA ILE A 148 9.47 3.42 -3.85
C ILE A 148 8.38 4.47 -3.59
N LEU A 149 7.83 5.08 -4.64
CA LEU A 149 6.72 6.01 -4.50
C LEU A 149 5.51 5.35 -3.83
N HIS A 150 5.23 4.09 -4.14
CA HIS A 150 4.18 3.32 -3.48
C HIS A 150 4.42 3.16 -1.97
N VAL A 151 5.66 2.89 -1.56
CA VAL A 151 6.04 2.83 -0.13
C VAL A 151 5.85 4.20 0.53
N ILE A 152 6.24 5.29 -0.15
CA ILE A 152 6.03 6.65 0.34
C ILE A 152 4.53 6.92 0.54
N TRP A 153 3.68 6.53 -0.41
CA TRP A 153 2.22 6.67 -0.26
C TRP A 153 1.66 5.92 0.95
N TRP A 154 2.18 4.75 1.27
CA TRP A 154 1.77 4.02 2.48
C TRP A 154 2.13 4.81 3.75
N VAL A 155 3.33 5.37 3.82
CA VAL A 155 3.75 6.20 4.97
C VAL A 155 2.87 7.45 5.07
N LEU A 156 2.61 8.12 3.96
CA LEU A 156 1.72 9.28 3.92
C LEU A 156 0.29 8.93 4.36
N ALA A 157 -0.22 7.75 3.98
CA ALA A 157 -1.52 7.28 4.43
C ALA A 157 -1.58 7.05 5.95
N ILE A 158 -0.51 6.51 6.55
CA ILE A 158 -0.41 6.35 8.01
C ILE A 158 -0.44 7.73 8.69
N LEU A 159 0.35 8.69 8.21
CA LEU A 159 0.40 10.04 8.76
C LEU A 159 -0.92 10.80 8.59
N ALA A 160 -1.54 10.70 7.42
CA ALA A 160 -2.84 11.30 7.14
C ALA A 160 -3.96 10.68 8.00
N GLY A 161 -3.94 9.35 8.17
CA GLY A 161 -4.87 8.64 9.05
C GLY A 161 -4.75 9.09 10.51
N TYR A 162 -3.54 9.25 11.01
CA TYR A 162 -3.31 9.80 12.35
C TYR A 162 -3.82 11.24 12.45
N GLY A 163 -3.51 12.10 11.47
CA GLY A 163 -4.00 13.48 11.43
C GLY A 163 -5.52 13.57 11.42
N PHE A 164 -6.17 12.72 10.61
CA PHE A 164 -7.63 12.64 10.56
C PHE A 164 -8.24 12.21 11.91
N LEU A 165 -7.68 11.19 12.54
CA LEU A 165 -8.11 10.73 13.86
C LEU A 165 -7.93 11.81 14.92
N LYS A 166 -6.79 12.50 14.91
CA LYS A 166 -6.50 13.60 15.84
C LYS A 166 -7.50 14.76 15.72
N LEU A 167 -7.96 15.06 14.51
CA LEU A 167 -8.93 16.14 14.25
C LEU A 167 -10.37 15.74 14.63
N ASN A 168 -10.72 14.47 14.55
CA ASN A 168 -12.09 13.99 14.69
C ASN A 168 -12.38 13.27 16.01
N THR A 169 -11.39 13.11 16.89
CA THR A 169 -11.59 12.44 18.18
C THR A 169 -11.34 13.40 19.33
N ASP A 170 -12.28 13.44 20.26
CA ASP A 170 -12.14 14.20 21.52
C ASP A 170 -11.26 13.47 22.54
N ARG A 171 -10.77 12.29 22.25
CA ARG A 171 -9.86 11.55 23.12
C ARG A 171 -8.52 12.26 23.21
N ALA A 172 -8.01 12.42 24.42
CA ALA A 172 -6.73 13.09 24.71
C ALA A 172 -5.54 12.43 23.95
N ILE A 173 -5.64 11.17 23.58
CA ILE A 173 -4.66 10.40 22.80
C ILE A 173 -4.47 10.99 21.38
N PHE A 174 -5.50 11.63 20.83
CA PHE A 174 -5.49 12.18 19.48
C PHE A 174 -5.53 13.71 19.43
N ARG A 175 -5.58 14.38 20.58
CA ARG A 175 -5.38 15.83 20.72
C ARG A 175 -3.92 16.13 20.98
#